data_7333295099170b742a47de4cabcac913
#
_entry.id   7333295099170b742a47de4cabcac913
#
_cell.length_a   1.000
_cell.length_b   1.000
_cell.length_c   1.000
_cell.angle_alpha   90.00
_cell.angle_beta   90.00
_cell.angle_gamma   90.00
#
_symmetry.space_group_name_H-M   'P 1'
#
loop_
_entity.id
_entity.type
_entity.pdbx_description
1 polymer ?
#
loop_
_entity_poly.entity_id
_entity_poly.type
_entity_poly.pdbx_seq_one_letter_code
_entity_poly.pdbx_strand_id
1 'polypeptide(L)'
;TSEINDSNAMALATTGADGQPSVRMVLLKGHGPDLGDHGGFVFYTNFESRKAMQLSDNAQVALLFHWKSLRRQIRIEGEANPVDDATADAYFATRSRNSQLGAWASDQSRPLADRATFEARFAEVETRFEGQDVPRPPHWSGWMVSPHRIEFWQDREFRLHERWLYERDGDG
;
A
#
# COMPACT_ATOMS: atom_id res chain seq x y z
N THR A 1 -6.01 21.19 12.76
CA THR A 1 -5.35 21.31 11.43
C THR A 1 -5.07 19.92 10.90
N SER A 2 -5.52 19.60 9.69
CA SER A 2 -5.33 18.31 9.02
C SER A 2 -4.56 18.52 7.72
N GLU A 3 -3.93 17.45 7.21
CA GLU A 3 -3.38 17.44 5.85
C GLU A 3 -4.54 17.58 4.86
N ILE A 4 -4.37 18.47 3.88
CA ILE A 4 -5.43 18.85 2.93
C ILE A 4 -5.49 17.85 1.77
N ASN A 5 -4.34 17.29 1.38
CA ASN A 5 -4.22 16.41 0.22
C ASN A 5 -3.82 15.01 0.65
N ASP A 6 -4.63 14.01 0.27
CA ASP A 6 -4.31 12.57 0.37
C ASP A 6 -3.51 12.19 1.62
N SER A 7 -4.04 12.52 2.81
CA SER A 7 -3.37 12.30 4.10
C SER A 7 -2.94 10.84 4.33
N ASN A 8 -3.55 9.91 3.59
CA ASN A 8 -3.27 8.48 3.60
C ASN A 8 -2.32 8.04 2.45
N ALA A 9 -1.85 8.96 1.61
CA ALA A 9 -0.84 8.62 0.61
C ALA A 9 0.53 8.46 1.28
N MET A 10 1.21 7.36 0.96
CA MET A 10 2.53 7.07 1.50
C MET A 10 3.47 6.55 0.40
N ALA A 11 4.73 6.94 0.47
CA ALA A 11 5.76 6.30 -0.33
C ALA A 11 6.10 4.94 0.28
N LEU A 12 6.10 3.90 -0.54
CA LEU A 12 6.54 2.56 -0.20
C LEU A 12 7.85 2.27 -0.90
N ALA A 13 8.91 2.07 -0.14
CA ALA A 13 10.19 1.59 -0.62
C ALA A 13 10.28 0.07 -0.44
N THR A 14 10.72 -0.62 -1.50
CA THR A 14 10.93 -2.06 -1.55
C THR A 14 12.24 -2.37 -2.25
N THR A 15 12.82 -3.52 -1.97
CA THR A 15 14.07 -4.00 -2.55
C THR A 15 13.89 -5.47 -2.91
N GLY A 16 14.15 -5.84 -4.16
CA GLY A 16 14.13 -7.24 -4.59
C GLY A 16 15.43 -7.97 -4.27
N ALA A 17 15.55 -9.20 -4.75
CA ALA A 17 16.73 -10.05 -4.54
C ALA A 17 18.02 -9.45 -5.14
N ASP A 18 17.89 -8.55 -6.12
CA ASP A 18 19.00 -7.82 -6.75
C ASP A 18 19.58 -6.69 -5.87
N GLY A 19 18.95 -6.39 -4.75
CA GLY A 19 19.33 -5.32 -3.85
C GLY A 19 19.02 -3.91 -4.36
N GLN A 20 18.39 -3.76 -5.55
CA GLN A 20 18.05 -2.45 -6.12
C GLN A 20 16.79 -1.88 -5.44
N PRO A 21 16.88 -0.77 -4.69
CA PRO A 21 15.71 -0.12 -4.10
C PRO A 21 14.81 0.45 -5.17
N SER A 22 13.51 0.39 -4.93
CA SER A 22 12.52 1.09 -5.74
C SER A 22 11.43 1.69 -4.86
N VAL A 23 10.82 2.81 -5.29
CA VAL A 23 9.83 3.55 -4.51
C VAL A 23 8.63 3.93 -5.39
N ARG A 24 7.43 3.92 -4.79
CA ARG A 24 6.18 4.37 -5.42
C ARG A 24 5.20 4.82 -4.36
N MET A 25 4.17 5.56 -4.79
CA MET A 25 3.06 5.91 -3.89
C MET A 25 2.07 4.74 -3.80
N VAL A 26 1.58 4.50 -2.59
CA VAL A 26 0.44 3.62 -2.28
C VAL A 26 -0.45 4.33 -1.27
N LEU A 27 -1.68 3.83 -1.08
CA LEU A 27 -2.62 4.41 -0.12
C LEU A 27 -2.75 3.50 1.10
N LEU A 28 -2.55 4.08 2.28
CA LEU A 28 -2.89 3.42 3.54
C LEU A 28 -4.39 3.17 3.60
N LYS A 29 -4.79 1.95 3.97
CA LYS A 29 -6.19 1.52 4.05
C LYS A 29 -6.59 1.01 5.42
N GLY A 30 -5.64 0.69 6.25
CA GLY A 30 -5.84 0.31 7.65
C GLY A 30 -4.57 0.56 8.46
N HIS A 31 -4.75 0.95 9.71
CA HIS A 31 -3.67 1.04 10.68
C HIS A 31 -4.24 0.91 12.09
N GLY A 32 -3.45 0.41 13.00
CA GLY A 32 -3.83 0.34 14.41
C GLY A 32 -3.04 -0.70 15.20
N PRO A 33 -3.14 -0.63 16.54
CA PRO A 33 -2.49 -1.59 17.43
C PRO A 33 -3.11 -3.00 17.33
N ASP A 34 -4.37 -3.10 16.88
CA ASP A 34 -5.12 -4.36 16.79
C ASP A 34 -4.85 -5.12 15.47
N LEU A 35 -3.98 -4.59 14.59
CA LEU A 35 -3.59 -5.25 13.34
C LEU A 35 -2.34 -6.10 13.56
N GLY A 36 -2.51 -7.42 13.48
CA GLY A 36 -1.44 -8.37 13.79
C GLY A 36 -1.03 -8.31 15.27
N ASP A 37 0.06 -8.97 15.60
CA ASP A 37 0.52 -9.11 17.00
C ASP A 37 1.11 -7.82 17.60
N HIS A 38 1.52 -6.86 16.75
CA HIS A 38 2.28 -5.67 17.15
C HIS A 38 1.78 -4.38 16.52
N GLY A 39 0.53 -4.37 16.05
CA GLY A 39 0.02 -3.28 15.23
C GLY A 39 0.50 -3.36 13.79
N GLY A 40 -0.13 -2.60 12.90
CA GLY A 40 0.20 -2.69 11.47
C GLY A 40 -0.29 -1.54 10.63
N PHE A 41 0.22 -1.53 9.39
CA PHE A 41 -0.17 -0.58 8.34
C PHE A 41 -0.53 -1.38 7.08
N VAL A 42 -1.79 -1.28 6.62
CA VAL A 42 -2.31 -2.10 5.53
C VAL A 42 -2.46 -1.28 4.26
N PHE A 43 -1.99 -1.83 3.14
CA PHE A 43 -2.26 -1.34 1.80
C PHE A 43 -2.59 -2.50 0.86
N TYR A 44 -3.31 -2.21 -0.23
CA TYR A 44 -3.74 -3.21 -1.20
C TYR A 44 -3.15 -2.95 -2.57
N THR A 45 -2.82 -4.02 -3.30
CA THR A 45 -2.18 -3.92 -4.61
C THR A 45 -2.42 -5.19 -5.44
N ASN A 46 -2.02 -5.15 -6.72
CA ASN A 46 -1.90 -6.34 -7.55
C ASN A 46 -0.61 -7.10 -7.16
N PHE A 47 -0.72 -8.39 -6.86
CA PHE A 47 0.38 -9.28 -6.44
C PHE A 47 1.32 -9.66 -7.61
N GLU A 48 0.91 -9.46 -8.84
CA GLU A 48 1.77 -9.60 -10.01
C GLU A 48 2.55 -8.31 -10.35
N SER A 49 2.38 -7.24 -9.56
CA SER A 49 3.12 -5.99 -9.75
C SER A 49 4.58 -6.11 -9.30
N ARG A 50 5.46 -5.28 -9.89
CA ARG A 50 6.89 -5.25 -9.50
C ARG A 50 7.11 -5.13 -8.00
N LYS A 51 6.31 -4.28 -7.30
CA LYS A 51 6.43 -4.11 -5.85
C LYS A 51 6.09 -5.39 -5.09
N ALA A 52 5.05 -6.10 -5.52
CA ALA A 52 4.63 -7.33 -4.85
C ALA A 52 5.65 -8.46 -5.07
N MET A 53 6.23 -8.58 -6.26
CA MET A 53 7.34 -9.52 -6.50
C MET A 53 8.53 -9.20 -5.58
N GLN A 54 8.91 -7.92 -5.46
CA GLN A 54 9.98 -7.50 -4.55
C GLN A 54 9.68 -7.83 -3.08
N LEU A 55 8.42 -7.66 -2.65
CA LEU A 55 7.99 -8.00 -1.29
C LEU A 55 8.01 -9.52 -1.03
N SER A 56 7.73 -10.33 -2.04
CA SER A 56 7.85 -11.78 -1.95
C SER A 56 9.30 -12.26 -1.83
N ASP A 57 10.23 -11.53 -2.46
CA ASP A 57 11.67 -11.82 -2.39
C ASP A 57 12.29 -11.29 -1.09
N ASN A 58 11.83 -10.13 -0.64
CA ASN A 58 12.36 -9.44 0.53
C ASN A 58 11.23 -8.63 1.21
N ALA A 59 10.81 -9.11 2.37
CA ALA A 59 9.72 -8.52 3.12
C ALA A 59 10.06 -7.18 3.81
N GLN A 60 11.35 -6.80 3.87
CA GLN A 60 11.78 -5.55 4.51
C GLN A 60 11.36 -4.33 3.69
N VAL A 61 10.68 -3.39 4.34
CA VAL A 61 10.12 -2.19 3.70
C VAL A 61 10.34 -0.93 4.51
N ALA A 62 10.24 0.21 3.82
CA ALA A 62 10.07 1.49 4.48
C ALA A 62 8.84 2.22 3.89
N LEU A 63 8.07 2.82 4.80
CA LEU A 63 6.94 3.69 4.46
C LEU A 63 7.30 5.13 4.84
N LEU A 64 6.85 6.08 4.03
CA LEU A 64 7.01 7.51 4.33
C LEU A 64 5.71 8.25 4.07
N PHE A 65 5.17 8.88 5.11
CA PHE A 65 4.16 9.93 4.99
C PHE A 65 4.85 11.30 5.01
N HIS A 66 4.46 12.16 4.09
CA HIS A 66 4.91 13.55 4.08
C HIS A 66 3.69 14.48 4.03
N TRP A 67 3.28 14.97 5.17
CA TRP A 67 2.19 15.93 5.32
C TRP A 67 2.73 17.35 5.19
N LYS A 68 2.76 17.82 3.97
CA LYS A 68 3.38 19.09 3.59
C LYS A 68 2.73 20.28 4.28
N SER A 69 1.41 20.32 4.35
CA SER A 69 0.65 21.40 5.00
C SER A 69 0.90 21.48 6.51
N LEU A 70 1.22 20.34 7.13
CA LEU A 70 1.55 20.24 8.56
C LEU A 70 3.06 20.32 8.83
N ARG A 71 3.89 20.33 7.77
CA ARG A 71 5.36 20.27 7.87
C ARG A 71 5.81 19.08 8.73
N ARG A 72 5.18 17.92 8.50
CA ARG A 72 5.42 16.66 9.23
C ARG A 72 5.79 15.52 8.30
N GLN A 73 6.61 14.64 8.83
CA GLN A 73 6.99 13.38 8.18
C GLN A 73 6.88 12.25 9.19
N ILE A 74 6.40 11.10 8.73
CA ILE A 74 6.40 9.85 9.49
C ILE A 74 7.12 8.81 8.65
N ARG A 75 8.17 8.23 9.20
CA ARG A 75 8.91 7.12 8.61
C ARG A 75 8.63 5.86 9.40
N ILE A 76 8.38 4.77 8.69
CA ILE A 76 8.09 3.47 9.28
C ILE A 76 8.99 2.46 8.58
N GLU A 77 9.74 1.70 9.36
CA GLU A 77 10.54 0.57 8.88
C GLU A 77 9.96 -0.70 9.49
N GLY A 78 9.77 -1.72 8.68
CA GLY A 78 9.07 -2.92 9.12
C GLY A 78 9.11 -4.05 8.11
N GLU A 79 8.38 -5.11 8.44
CA GLU A 79 8.24 -6.29 7.61
C GLU A 79 6.82 -6.39 7.04
N ALA A 80 6.71 -6.61 5.72
CA ALA A 80 5.45 -6.75 5.02
C ALA A 80 5.07 -8.22 4.88
N ASN A 81 3.88 -8.57 5.36
CA ASN A 81 3.29 -9.89 5.20
C ASN A 81 1.94 -9.80 4.48
N PRO A 82 1.57 -10.77 3.64
CA PRO A 82 0.25 -10.79 3.05
C PRO A 82 -0.85 -10.81 4.11
N VAL A 83 -1.95 -10.07 3.88
CA VAL A 83 -3.16 -10.25 4.68
C VAL A 83 -3.86 -11.56 4.28
N ASP A 84 -4.68 -12.11 5.17
CA ASP A 84 -5.51 -13.27 4.86
C ASP A 84 -6.59 -12.96 3.80
N ASP A 85 -7.11 -14.00 3.17
CA ASP A 85 -8.10 -13.87 2.12
C ASP A 85 -9.41 -13.23 2.61
N ALA A 86 -9.85 -13.52 3.83
CA ALA A 86 -11.08 -12.96 4.39
C ALA A 86 -10.95 -11.43 4.56
N THR A 87 -9.81 -10.96 5.06
CA THR A 87 -9.48 -9.52 5.16
C THR A 87 -9.43 -8.87 3.78
N ALA A 88 -8.79 -9.53 2.80
CA ALA A 88 -8.71 -9.02 1.44
C ALA A 88 -10.08 -8.94 0.75
N ASP A 89 -10.90 -9.99 0.90
CA ASP A 89 -12.25 -10.06 0.33
C ASP A 89 -13.17 -9.01 0.96
N ALA A 90 -13.16 -8.87 2.28
CA ALA A 90 -13.94 -7.88 2.99
C ALA A 90 -13.60 -6.45 2.53
N TYR A 91 -12.33 -6.12 2.41
CA TYR A 91 -11.94 -4.80 1.90
C TYR A 91 -12.27 -4.63 0.41
N PHE A 92 -12.08 -5.66 -0.43
CA PHE A 92 -12.40 -5.59 -1.85
C PHE A 92 -13.88 -5.28 -2.08
N ALA A 93 -14.77 -5.87 -1.30
CA ALA A 93 -16.22 -5.64 -1.36
C ALA A 93 -16.61 -4.18 -1.06
N THR A 94 -15.83 -3.44 -0.28
CA THR A 94 -16.10 -2.01 0.03
C THR A 94 -15.70 -1.06 -1.09
N ARG A 95 -14.96 -1.53 -2.10
CA ARG A 95 -14.50 -0.68 -3.20
C ARG A 95 -15.64 -0.34 -4.14
N SER A 96 -15.57 0.84 -4.78
CA SER A 96 -16.51 1.18 -5.84
C SER A 96 -16.46 0.14 -6.96
N ARG A 97 -17.61 -0.13 -7.61
CA ARG A 97 -17.71 -1.09 -8.71
C ARG A 97 -16.66 -0.86 -9.79
N ASN A 98 -16.45 0.38 -10.21
CA ASN A 98 -15.44 0.69 -11.23
C ASN A 98 -14.01 0.36 -10.76
N SER A 99 -13.72 0.52 -9.46
CA SER A 99 -12.43 0.12 -8.89
C SER A 99 -12.27 -1.40 -8.79
N GLN A 100 -13.38 -2.13 -8.60
CA GLN A 100 -13.39 -3.59 -8.62
C GLN A 100 -13.15 -4.12 -10.05
N LEU A 101 -13.88 -3.58 -11.05
CA LEU A 101 -13.70 -3.92 -12.46
C LEU A 101 -12.29 -3.57 -12.95
N GLY A 102 -11.76 -2.40 -12.55
CA GLY A 102 -10.40 -1.99 -12.89
C GLY A 102 -9.31 -2.91 -12.33
N ALA A 103 -9.55 -3.56 -11.18
CA ALA A 103 -8.62 -4.54 -10.64
C ALA A 103 -8.54 -5.82 -11.50
N TRP A 104 -9.63 -6.22 -12.13
CA TRP A 104 -9.67 -7.32 -13.09
C TRP A 104 -9.04 -6.97 -14.44
N ALA A 105 -9.26 -5.75 -14.92
CA ALA A 105 -8.80 -5.30 -16.24
C ALA A 105 -7.30 -4.94 -16.26
N SER A 106 -6.68 -4.71 -15.09
CA SER A 106 -5.33 -4.15 -14.99
C SER A 106 -4.25 -5.22 -14.84
N ASP A 107 -3.33 -5.29 -15.81
CA ASP A 107 -2.03 -5.98 -15.70
C ASP A 107 -1.01 -5.00 -15.09
N GLN A 108 -1.11 -4.72 -13.80
CA GLN A 108 -0.32 -3.69 -13.14
C GLN A 108 1.20 -3.89 -13.31
N SER A 109 1.93 -2.82 -13.58
CA SER A 109 3.39 -2.79 -13.79
C SER A 109 3.88 -3.50 -15.05
N ARG A 110 3.00 -3.86 -15.98
CA ARG A 110 3.35 -4.38 -17.29
C ARG A 110 3.15 -3.32 -18.37
N PRO A 111 3.96 -3.32 -19.46
CA PRO A 111 3.74 -2.44 -20.59
C PRO A 111 2.33 -2.64 -21.16
N LEU A 112 1.63 -1.55 -21.42
CA LEU A 112 0.35 -1.53 -22.12
C LEU A 112 0.59 -0.98 -23.54
N ALA A 113 0.02 -1.61 -24.55
CA ALA A 113 0.20 -1.18 -25.93
C ALA A 113 -0.33 0.25 -26.15
N ASP A 114 -1.54 0.49 -25.65
CA ASP A 114 -2.22 1.78 -25.70
C ASP A 114 -3.38 1.82 -24.69
N ARG A 115 -4.00 2.98 -24.57
CA ARG A 115 -5.16 3.19 -23.70
C ARG A 115 -6.39 2.42 -24.18
N ALA A 116 -6.59 2.29 -25.49
CA ALA A 116 -7.73 1.58 -26.08
C ALA A 116 -7.74 0.11 -25.70
N THR A 117 -6.55 -0.52 -25.60
CA THR A 117 -6.39 -1.90 -25.10
C THR A 117 -6.92 -2.05 -23.65
N PHE A 118 -6.64 -1.08 -22.79
CA PHE A 118 -7.17 -1.11 -21.41
C PHE A 118 -8.69 -0.90 -21.39
N GLU A 119 -9.19 0.04 -22.19
CA GLU A 119 -10.63 0.34 -22.28
C GLU A 119 -11.42 -0.86 -22.80
N ALA A 120 -10.88 -1.59 -23.79
CA ALA A 120 -11.49 -2.83 -24.29
C ALA A 120 -11.54 -3.92 -23.19
N ARG A 121 -10.45 -4.16 -22.48
CA ARG A 121 -10.43 -5.11 -21.36
C ARG A 121 -11.39 -4.71 -20.24
N PHE A 122 -11.51 -3.43 -19.95
CA PHE A 122 -12.46 -2.94 -18.94
C PHE A 122 -13.90 -3.24 -19.35
N ALA A 123 -14.25 -2.98 -20.62
CA ALA A 123 -15.59 -3.27 -21.17
C ALA A 123 -15.91 -4.78 -21.17
N GLU A 124 -14.93 -5.63 -21.49
CA GLU A 124 -15.08 -7.09 -21.39
C GLU A 124 -15.37 -7.54 -19.95
N VAL A 125 -14.63 -7.01 -18.99
CA VAL A 125 -14.82 -7.30 -17.56
C VAL A 125 -16.17 -6.78 -17.07
N GLU A 126 -16.58 -5.59 -17.49
CA GLU A 126 -17.88 -5.00 -17.17
C GLU A 126 -19.02 -5.88 -17.67
N THR A 127 -18.96 -6.35 -18.93
CA THR A 127 -19.92 -7.29 -19.51
C THR A 127 -19.95 -8.63 -18.75
N ARG A 128 -18.77 -9.15 -18.41
CA ARG A 128 -18.65 -10.42 -17.67
C ARG A 128 -19.38 -10.40 -16.32
N PHE A 129 -19.37 -9.27 -15.62
CA PHE A 129 -19.98 -9.14 -14.30
C PHE A 129 -21.29 -8.31 -14.33
N GLU A 130 -21.91 -8.13 -15.49
CA GLU A 130 -23.15 -7.39 -15.58
C GLU A 130 -24.24 -8.03 -14.70
N GLY A 131 -24.89 -7.21 -13.86
CA GLY A 131 -25.93 -7.67 -12.93
C GLY A 131 -25.45 -8.57 -11.78
N GLN A 132 -24.14 -8.75 -11.59
CA GLN A 132 -23.56 -9.60 -10.56
C GLN A 132 -22.59 -8.80 -9.67
N ASP A 133 -22.33 -9.31 -8.47
CA ASP A 133 -21.22 -8.83 -7.65
C ASP A 133 -19.88 -9.15 -8.31
N VAL A 134 -18.93 -8.24 -8.16
CA VAL A 134 -17.57 -8.43 -8.70
C VAL A 134 -16.71 -9.07 -7.61
N PRO A 135 -16.32 -10.36 -7.75
CA PRO A 135 -15.43 -11.01 -6.77
C PRO A 135 -14.02 -10.42 -6.85
N ARG A 136 -13.25 -10.59 -5.80
CA ARG A 136 -11.84 -10.21 -5.79
C ARG A 136 -11.06 -11.08 -6.80
N PRO A 137 -10.25 -10.48 -7.70
CA PRO A 137 -9.40 -11.28 -8.58
C PRO A 137 -8.26 -11.94 -7.78
N PRO A 138 -7.82 -13.16 -8.18
CA PRO A 138 -6.81 -13.93 -7.43
C PRO A 138 -5.46 -13.20 -7.29
N HIS A 139 -5.14 -12.32 -8.24
CA HIS A 139 -3.90 -11.53 -8.23
C HIS A 139 -3.99 -10.22 -7.45
N TRP A 140 -5.09 -9.95 -6.73
CA TRP A 140 -5.26 -8.72 -5.95
C TRP A 140 -5.44 -9.05 -4.48
N SER A 141 -4.60 -8.51 -3.61
CA SER A 141 -4.69 -8.68 -2.16
C SER A 141 -4.02 -7.51 -1.43
N GLY A 142 -3.89 -7.64 -0.11
CA GLY A 142 -3.26 -6.66 0.77
C GLY A 142 -1.94 -7.14 1.34
N TRP A 143 -1.16 -6.17 1.76
CA TRP A 143 0.05 -6.35 2.57
C TRP A 143 -0.14 -5.58 3.88
N MET A 144 0.20 -6.23 4.97
CA MET A 144 0.30 -5.61 6.29
C MET A 144 1.78 -5.44 6.64
N VAL A 145 2.17 -4.23 6.98
CA VAL A 145 3.51 -3.90 7.45
C VAL A 145 3.48 -3.87 8.98
N SER A 146 4.18 -4.81 9.61
CA SER A 146 4.44 -4.82 11.04
C SER A 146 5.67 -3.95 11.33
N PRO A 147 5.52 -2.81 12.02
CA PRO A 147 6.62 -1.90 12.23
C PRO A 147 7.57 -2.43 13.30
N HIS A 148 8.88 -2.27 13.09
CA HIS A 148 9.88 -2.40 14.14
C HIS A 148 10.49 -1.03 14.52
N ARG A 149 10.29 0.00 13.67
CA ARG A 149 10.78 1.34 13.90
C ARG A 149 9.85 2.38 13.32
N ILE A 150 9.51 3.41 14.11
CA ILE A 150 8.69 4.55 13.67
C ILE A 150 9.36 5.84 14.12
N GLU A 151 9.63 6.74 13.16
CA GLU A 151 10.15 8.08 13.43
C GLU A 151 9.08 9.11 13.05
N PHE A 152 8.73 9.97 14.00
CA PHE A 152 7.95 11.17 13.78
C PHE A 152 8.89 12.37 13.70
N TRP A 153 8.83 13.10 12.60
CA TRP A 153 9.61 14.30 12.37
C TRP A 153 8.69 15.51 12.21
N GLN A 154 9.06 16.60 12.88
CA GLN A 154 8.36 17.88 12.81
C GLN A 154 9.36 18.98 12.46
N ASP A 155 9.01 19.74 11.42
CA ASP A 155 9.79 20.91 11.04
C ASP A 155 9.70 22.03 12.10
N ARG A 156 10.84 22.67 12.36
CA ARG A 156 10.97 23.81 13.28
C ARG A 156 11.87 24.88 12.67
N GLU A 157 11.72 26.09 13.15
CA GLU A 157 12.56 27.22 12.75
C GLU A 157 14.06 26.93 12.96
N PHE A 158 14.90 27.61 12.21
CA PHE A 158 16.37 27.48 12.27
C PHE A 158 16.91 26.07 12.06
N ARG A 159 16.09 25.18 11.42
CA ARG A 159 16.41 23.76 11.20
C ARG A 159 16.60 22.94 12.49
N LEU A 160 16.08 23.41 13.60
CA LEU A 160 16.05 22.72 14.88
C LEU A 160 14.87 21.74 14.96
N HIS A 161 14.82 20.85 13.99
CA HIS A 161 13.72 19.89 13.82
C HIS A 161 13.62 18.95 15.00
N GLU A 162 12.39 18.63 15.37
CA GLU A 162 12.12 17.63 16.42
C GLU A 162 11.95 16.25 15.79
N ARG A 163 12.46 15.24 16.48
CA ARG A 163 12.34 13.83 16.11
C ARG A 163 12.01 13.00 17.32
N TRP A 164 10.99 12.16 17.18
CA TRP A 164 10.65 11.13 18.17
C TRP A 164 10.79 9.79 17.49
N LEU A 165 11.68 8.96 18.03
CA LEU A 165 11.96 7.63 17.54
C LEU A 165 11.38 6.61 18.50
N TYR A 166 10.61 5.67 17.95
CA TYR A 166 10.10 4.49 18.63
C TYR A 166 10.66 3.26 17.94
N GLU A 167 11.25 2.38 18.74
CA GLU A 167 11.81 1.10 18.30
C GLU A 167 11.14 0.00 19.12
N ARG A 168 10.88 -1.14 18.48
CA ARG A 168 10.37 -2.31 19.18
C ARG A 168 11.54 -2.94 19.92
N ASP A 169 11.39 -3.16 21.23
CA ASP A 169 12.33 -3.96 22.00
C ASP A 169 12.29 -5.41 21.52
N GLY A 170 13.46 -6.04 21.41
CA GLY A 170 13.63 -7.32 20.72
C GLY A 170 13.03 -8.57 21.40
N ASP A 171 12.23 -8.41 22.46
CA ASP A 171 11.62 -9.48 23.26
C ASP A 171 10.10 -9.34 23.33
N GLY A 172 9.41 -9.20 22.19
CA GLY A 172 7.96 -9.14 22.13
C GLY A 172 7.38 -10.16 21.17
#